data_a5e97bd717246d704d4f7fc39d858482
#
_entry.id   a5e97bd717246d704d4f7fc39d858482
#
_cell.length_a   1.000
_cell.length_b   1.000
_cell.length_c   1.000
_cell.angle_alpha   90.00
_cell.angle_beta   90.00
_cell.angle_gamma   90.00
#
_symmetry.space_group_name_H-M   'P 1'
#
loop_
_entity.id
_entity.type
_entity.pdbx_description
1 polymer ?
#
loop_
_entity_poly.entity_id
_entity_poly.type
_entity_poly.pdbx_seq_one_letter_code
_entity_poly.pdbx_strand_id
1 'polypeptide(L)'
;STVYVDFLSEDADISAAVGILKKVFGFSSLCRAYRADYDFEKAKEETAEYLKFDLMSKKTFKVVAKRADKHYPYNSMQIGALMGEYLLDRFSNLSVDLHNPEITVYVEVREGNLYVHANPEKGAGGLPSGTSGHGLLMLSGGIDSPVAGYKMARRGMRLSAIHFESPPYTSDRAKMKVEKLAKKLAVYSSEIKLYVVEFTEIQEMIRDLCRED
;
A
#
# COMPACT_ATOMS: atom_id res chain seq x y z
N SER A 1 0.27 6.10 12.46
CA SER A 1 -0.08 7.40 11.83
C SER A 1 -0.85 7.16 10.55
N THR A 2 -1.77 8.06 10.22
CA THR A 2 -2.54 8.06 8.97
C THR A 2 -1.95 9.10 8.03
N VAL A 3 -1.86 8.76 6.75
CA VAL A 3 -1.45 9.68 5.68
C VAL A 3 -2.66 9.90 4.80
N TYR A 4 -2.98 11.15 4.53
CA TYR A 4 -4.02 11.55 3.60
C TYR A 4 -3.38 11.93 2.27
N VAL A 5 -3.98 11.48 1.18
CA VAL A 5 -3.54 11.77 -0.17
C VAL A 5 -4.70 12.42 -0.89
N ASP A 6 -4.58 13.71 -1.16
CA ASP A 6 -5.56 14.48 -1.92
C ASP A 6 -5.13 14.58 -3.38
N PHE A 7 -6.10 14.57 -4.28
CA PHE A 7 -5.87 14.74 -5.71
C PHE A 7 -5.88 16.22 -6.07
N LEU A 8 -4.94 16.64 -6.91
CA LEU A 8 -4.81 18.03 -7.35
C LEU A 8 -5.71 18.37 -8.56
N SER A 9 -6.28 17.37 -9.20
CA SER A 9 -7.19 17.55 -10.34
C SER A 9 -8.34 16.57 -10.30
N GLU A 10 -9.48 16.94 -10.87
CA GLU A 10 -10.67 16.09 -10.99
C GLU A 10 -10.45 14.90 -11.94
N ASP A 11 -9.53 15.02 -12.90
CA ASP A 11 -9.19 13.97 -13.87
C ASP A 11 -8.22 12.93 -13.33
N ALA A 12 -7.84 12.99 -12.04
CA ALA A 12 -6.88 12.06 -11.45
C ALA A 12 -7.41 10.62 -11.44
N ASP A 13 -6.64 9.68 -11.97
CA ASP A 13 -6.99 8.25 -11.93
C ASP A 13 -6.76 7.67 -10.53
N ILE A 14 -7.82 7.67 -9.72
CA ILE A 14 -7.83 7.14 -8.36
C ILE A 14 -7.48 5.65 -8.35
N SER A 15 -7.91 4.89 -9.36
CA SER A 15 -7.66 3.45 -9.41
C SER A 15 -6.20 3.14 -9.67
N ALA A 16 -5.55 3.89 -10.56
CA ALA A 16 -4.11 3.81 -10.78
C ALA A 16 -3.33 4.20 -9.52
N ALA A 17 -3.71 5.29 -8.84
CA ALA A 17 -3.10 5.75 -7.60
C ALA A 17 -3.18 4.68 -6.49
N VAL A 18 -4.35 4.08 -6.28
CA VAL A 18 -4.55 2.96 -5.35
C VAL A 18 -3.66 1.77 -5.72
N GLY A 19 -3.57 1.43 -7.02
CA GLY A 19 -2.70 0.36 -7.52
C GLY A 19 -1.21 0.58 -7.23
N ILE A 20 -0.76 1.83 -7.26
CA ILE A 20 0.61 2.22 -6.89
C ILE A 20 0.80 2.15 -5.37
N LEU A 21 -0.10 2.79 -4.62
CA LEU A 21 -0.01 2.87 -3.15
C LEU A 21 -0.04 1.49 -2.48
N LYS A 22 -0.77 0.52 -3.04
CA LYS A 22 -0.76 -0.88 -2.57
C LYS A 22 0.60 -1.54 -2.61
N LYS A 23 1.53 -1.05 -3.40
CA LYS A 23 2.88 -1.60 -3.55
C LYS A 23 3.92 -0.87 -2.70
N VAL A 24 3.56 0.25 -2.09
CA VAL A 24 4.47 1.03 -1.23
C VAL A 24 4.60 0.36 0.13
N PHE A 25 5.82 -0.01 0.50
CA PHE A 25 6.09 -0.54 1.84
C PHE A 25 5.89 0.52 2.92
N GLY A 26 5.39 0.08 4.09
CA GLY A 26 5.04 0.95 5.20
C GLY A 26 3.54 1.17 5.37
N PHE A 27 2.75 0.98 4.32
CA PHE A 27 1.29 1.05 4.43
C PHE A 27 0.70 -0.33 4.76
N SER A 28 0.05 -0.45 5.92
CA SER A 28 -0.65 -1.66 6.33
C SER A 28 -2.00 -1.81 5.65
N SER A 29 -2.68 -0.70 5.45
CA SER A 29 -3.97 -0.61 4.77
C SER A 29 -4.14 0.75 4.11
N LEU A 30 -4.99 0.81 3.12
CA LEU A 30 -5.42 2.03 2.45
C LEU A 30 -6.91 1.94 2.16
N CYS A 31 -7.58 3.06 2.10
CA CYS A 31 -8.99 3.14 1.76
C CYS A 31 -9.27 4.41 0.97
N ARG A 32 -10.29 4.35 0.15
CA ARG A 32 -10.88 5.54 -0.44
C ARG A 32 -11.76 6.17 0.62
N ALA A 33 -11.56 7.45 0.88
CA ALA A 33 -12.34 8.19 1.85
C ALA A 33 -13.07 9.35 1.16
N TYR A 34 -14.29 9.59 1.58
CA TYR A 34 -15.04 10.77 1.21
C TYR A 34 -14.84 11.82 2.29
N ARG A 35 -14.59 13.06 1.91
CA ARG A 35 -14.54 14.20 2.82
C ARG A 35 -15.93 14.82 2.88
N ALA A 36 -16.64 14.49 3.93
CA ALA A 36 -18.00 14.99 4.18
C ALA A 36 -17.96 16.38 4.84
N ASP A 37 -19.08 17.05 4.80
CA ASP A 37 -19.29 18.34 5.48
C ASP A 37 -18.97 18.19 6.99
N TYR A 38 -18.45 19.25 7.59
CA TYR A 38 -18.14 19.26 9.03
C TYR A 38 -19.42 19.35 9.89
N ASP A 39 -20.53 19.83 9.32
CA ASP A 39 -21.88 19.73 9.91
C ASP A 39 -22.32 18.26 9.91
N PHE A 40 -22.64 17.75 11.09
CA PHE A 40 -22.92 16.31 11.24
C PHE A 40 -24.20 15.86 10.56
N GLU A 41 -25.24 16.72 10.49
CA GLU A 41 -26.49 16.37 9.83
C GLU A 41 -26.29 16.18 8.32
N LYS A 42 -25.57 17.10 7.69
CA LYS A 42 -25.18 16.95 6.28
C LYS A 42 -24.27 15.76 6.06
N ALA A 43 -23.29 15.56 6.95
CA ALA A 43 -22.36 14.43 6.88
C ALA A 43 -23.09 13.08 6.92
N LYS A 44 -24.18 12.94 7.65
CA LYS A 44 -25.00 11.70 7.66
C LYS A 44 -25.60 11.42 6.27
N GLU A 45 -26.18 12.45 5.63
CA GLU A 45 -26.76 12.33 4.29
C GLU A 45 -25.71 11.97 3.25
N GLU A 46 -24.59 12.69 3.25
CA GLU A 46 -23.47 12.46 2.34
C GLU A 46 -22.85 11.08 2.53
N THR A 47 -22.73 10.63 3.78
CA THR A 47 -22.26 9.27 4.11
C THR A 47 -23.16 8.20 3.51
N ALA A 48 -24.47 8.36 3.67
CA ALA A 48 -25.44 7.41 3.15
C ALA A 48 -25.40 7.35 1.62
N GLU A 49 -25.26 8.49 0.95
CA GLU A 49 -25.17 8.52 -0.53
C GLU A 49 -23.82 7.95 -1.02
N TYR A 50 -22.70 8.33 -0.39
CA TYR A 50 -21.37 7.82 -0.76
C TYR A 50 -21.25 6.29 -0.61
N LEU A 51 -21.77 5.73 0.48
CA LEU A 51 -21.69 4.29 0.76
C LEU A 51 -22.92 3.49 0.32
N LYS A 52 -23.85 4.11 -0.41
CA LYS A 52 -25.13 3.52 -0.80
C LYS A 52 -25.01 2.12 -1.40
N PHE A 53 -24.19 1.95 -2.42
CA PHE A 53 -24.01 0.65 -3.10
C PHE A 53 -23.40 -0.40 -2.18
N ASP A 54 -22.43 0.00 -1.37
CA ASP A 54 -21.80 -0.89 -0.40
C ASP A 54 -22.81 -1.36 0.64
N LEU A 55 -23.58 -0.44 1.22
CA LEU A 55 -24.56 -0.72 2.27
C LEU A 55 -25.76 -1.52 1.74
N MET A 56 -26.24 -1.22 0.55
CA MET A 56 -27.34 -1.99 -0.08
C MET A 56 -26.97 -3.44 -0.37
N SER A 57 -25.67 -3.74 -0.57
CA SER A 57 -25.18 -5.08 -0.87
C SER A 57 -24.96 -5.95 0.37
N LYS A 58 -25.10 -5.40 1.59
CA LYS A 58 -24.79 -6.04 2.87
C LYS A 58 -26.01 -6.18 3.75
N LYS A 59 -25.94 -7.08 4.75
CA LYS A 59 -27.00 -7.31 5.72
C LYS A 59 -26.64 -6.80 7.11
N THR A 60 -25.35 -6.82 7.46
CA THR A 60 -24.90 -6.40 8.78
C THR A 60 -23.79 -5.37 8.69
N PHE A 61 -23.83 -4.41 9.60
CA PHE A 61 -22.83 -3.35 9.67
C PHE A 61 -22.53 -2.91 11.09
N LYS A 62 -21.44 -2.18 11.25
CA LYS A 62 -21.16 -1.34 12.42
C LYS A 62 -20.55 -0.02 12.02
N VAL A 63 -20.69 0.97 12.88
CA VAL A 63 -19.99 2.25 12.76
C VAL A 63 -18.87 2.33 13.78
N VAL A 64 -17.70 2.72 13.32
CA VAL A 64 -16.52 2.99 14.17
C VAL A 64 -16.12 4.43 13.97
N ALA A 65 -16.29 5.24 15.02
CA ALA A 65 -15.95 6.65 14.95
C ALA A 65 -14.64 6.94 15.70
N LYS A 66 -13.82 7.81 15.15
CA LYS A 66 -12.63 8.39 15.78
C LYS A 66 -12.73 9.90 15.76
N ARG A 67 -12.44 10.54 16.88
CA ARG A 67 -12.42 11.99 17.01
C ARG A 67 -11.07 12.46 17.51
N ALA A 68 -10.28 13.04 16.61
CA ALA A 68 -9.03 13.71 16.95
C ALA A 68 -9.27 15.17 17.37
N ASP A 69 -10.25 15.84 16.74
CA ASP A 69 -10.66 17.19 17.09
C ASP A 69 -11.56 17.19 18.33
N LYS A 70 -11.02 17.67 19.45
CA LYS A 70 -11.76 17.72 20.73
C LYS A 70 -12.84 18.82 20.80
N HIS A 71 -12.84 19.77 19.89
CA HIS A 71 -13.83 20.85 19.80
C HIS A 71 -15.09 20.44 19.05
N TYR A 72 -15.07 19.30 18.36
CA TYR A 72 -16.26 18.78 17.69
C TYR A 72 -17.38 18.50 18.69
N PRO A 73 -18.64 18.88 18.38
CA PRO A 73 -19.76 18.81 19.35
C PRO A 73 -20.04 17.41 19.92
N TYR A 74 -19.78 16.38 19.11
CA TYR A 74 -20.06 15.00 19.49
C TYR A 74 -18.76 14.23 19.83
N ASN A 75 -18.82 13.35 20.82
CA ASN A 75 -17.75 12.39 21.07
C ASN A 75 -17.84 11.17 20.13
N SER A 76 -16.80 10.33 20.11
CA SER A 76 -16.77 9.17 19.19
C SER A 76 -17.93 8.21 19.38
N MET A 77 -18.40 7.99 20.60
CA MET A 77 -19.54 7.11 20.89
C MET A 77 -20.83 7.70 20.33
N GLN A 78 -21.05 9.00 20.52
CA GLN A 78 -22.22 9.72 19.99
C GLN A 78 -22.22 9.73 18.46
N ILE A 79 -21.08 10.02 17.81
CA ILE A 79 -20.94 9.97 16.36
C ILE A 79 -21.29 8.58 15.83
N GLY A 80 -20.75 7.53 16.48
CA GLY A 80 -21.03 6.15 16.08
C GLY A 80 -22.50 5.77 16.21
N ALA A 81 -23.14 6.14 17.33
CA ALA A 81 -24.55 5.85 17.61
C ALA A 81 -25.49 6.59 16.64
N LEU A 82 -25.33 7.90 16.52
CA LEU A 82 -26.19 8.75 15.66
C LEU A 82 -26.03 8.42 14.17
N MET A 83 -24.81 8.14 13.71
CA MET A 83 -24.57 7.70 12.34
C MET A 83 -25.20 6.31 12.11
N GLY A 84 -25.04 5.39 13.08
CA GLY A 84 -25.61 4.05 13.00
C GLY A 84 -27.13 4.07 12.95
N GLU A 85 -27.77 4.86 13.79
CA GLU A 85 -29.22 5.07 13.80
C GLU A 85 -29.71 5.60 12.44
N TYR A 86 -29.08 6.66 11.93
CA TYR A 86 -29.42 7.25 10.62
C TYR A 86 -29.31 6.23 9.49
N LEU A 87 -28.24 5.42 9.46
CA LEU A 87 -28.07 4.40 8.43
C LEU A 87 -29.10 3.27 8.53
N LEU A 88 -29.51 2.87 9.75
CA LEU A 88 -30.59 1.90 9.96
C LEU A 88 -31.93 2.41 9.43
N ASP A 89 -32.24 3.66 9.68
CA ASP A 89 -33.50 4.27 9.21
C ASP A 89 -33.51 4.39 7.68
N ARG A 90 -32.35 4.65 7.09
CA ARG A 90 -32.20 4.85 5.64
C ARG A 90 -32.16 3.56 4.82
N PHE A 91 -31.60 2.48 5.41
CA PHE A 91 -31.37 1.19 4.74
C PHE A 91 -32.07 0.04 5.48
N SER A 92 -33.27 -0.30 5.07
CA SER A 92 -34.10 -1.34 5.72
C SER A 92 -33.54 -2.77 5.63
N ASN A 93 -32.52 -3.00 4.77
CA ASN A 93 -31.82 -4.28 4.65
C ASN A 93 -30.74 -4.48 5.71
N LEU A 94 -30.38 -3.45 6.49
CA LEU A 94 -29.29 -3.48 7.43
C LEU A 94 -29.74 -3.83 8.85
N SER A 95 -28.87 -4.53 9.57
CA SER A 95 -28.92 -4.72 11.02
C SER A 95 -27.53 -4.49 11.63
N VAL A 96 -27.49 -4.14 12.91
CA VAL A 96 -26.20 -3.92 13.61
C VAL A 96 -25.60 -5.23 14.08
N ASP A 97 -24.34 -5.47 13.72
CA ASP A 97 -23.51 -6.52 14.29
C ASP A 97 -22.16 -5.94 14.73
N LEU A 98 -21.95 -5.82 16.03
CA LEU A 98 -20.73 -5.24 16.59
C LEU A 98 -19.52 -6.17 16.53
N HIS A 99 -19.74 -7.48 16.40
CA HIS A 99 -18.69 -8.50 16.47
C HIS A 99 -18.21 -8.93 15.09
N ASN A 100 -19.14 -9.31 14.21
CA ASN A 100 -18.83 -9.84 12.87
C ASN A 100 -19.61 -9.14 11.77
N PRO A 101 -19.51 -7.81 11.60
CA PRO A 101 -20.25 -7.08 10.58
C PRO A 101 -19.70 -7.43 9.19
N GLU A 102 -20.59 -7.49 8.20
CA GLU A 102 -20.20 -7.63 6.80
C GLU A 102 -19.52 -6.36 6.26
N ILE A 103 -19.87 -5.18 6.84
CA ILE A 103 -19.23 -3.91 6.51
C ILE A 103 -19.02 -3.07 7.78
N THR A 104 -17.86 -2.41 7.85
CA THR A 104 -17.58 -1.42 8.89
C THR A 104 -17.48 -0.04 8.26
N VAL A 105 -18.35 0.87 8.70
CA VAL A 105 -18.31 2.29 8.32
C VAL A 105 -17.41 3.01 9.31
N TYR A 106 -16.37 3.65 8.82
CA TYR A 106 -15.46 4.45 9.62
C TYR A 106 -15.78 5.94 9.43
N VAL A 107 -15.89 6.67 10.54
CA VAL A 107 -16.10 8.11 10.57
C VAL A 107 -14.96 8.73 11.38
N GLU A 108 -14.13 9.53 10.74
CA GLU A 108 -12.98 10.17 11.39
C GLU A 108 -13.13 11.70 11.36
N VAL A 109 -13.26 12.31 12.54
CA VAL A 109 -13.27 13.78 12.70
C VAL A 109 -11.88 14.26 13.03
N ARG A 110 -11.31 15.08 12.15
CA ARG A 110 -9.94 15.54 12.28
C ARG A 110 -9.72 16.88 11.58
N GLU A 111 -9.09 17.82 12.28
CA GLU A 111 -8.60 19.09 11.71
C GLU A 111 -9.67 19.85 10.91
N GLY A 112 -10.89 19.97 11.47
CA GLY A 112 -12.00 20.66 10.81
C GLY A 112 -12.62 19.91 9.62
N ASN A 113 -12.30 18.63 9.44
CA ASN A 113 -12.85 17.78 8.39
C ASN A 113 -13.49 16.52 8.99
N LEU A 114 -14.44 15.98 8.27
CA LEU A 114 -15.05 14.68 8.55
C LEU A 114 -14.77 13.75 7.37
N TYR A 115 -14.10 12.63 7.66
CA TYR A 115 -13.76 11.64 6.65
C TYR A 115 -14.57 10.37 6.87
N VAL A 116 -15.17 9.87 5.80
CA VAL A 116 -15.95 8.63 5.81
C VAL A 116 -15.33 7.63 4.87
N HIS A 117 -15.18 6.41 5.33
CA HIS A 117 -14.71 5.32 4.49
C HIS A 117 -15.24 3.98 4.96
N ALA A 118 -15.20 3.00 4.08
CA ALA A 118 -15.47 1.60 4.35
C ALA A 118 -14.49 0.73 3.56
N ASN A 119 -14.46 -0.57 3.84
CA ASN A 119 -13.72 -1.55 3.05
C ASN A 119 -12.23 -1.23 2.88
N PRO A 120 -11.46 -1.11 3.98
CA PRO A 120 -10.03 -0.86 3.86
C PRO A 120 -9.34 -2.02 3.12
N GLU A 121 -8.56 -1.66 2.11
CA GLU A 121 -7.79 -2.61 1.32
C GLU A 121 -6.41 -2.84 1.95
N LYS A 122 -5.92 -4.09 1.89
CA LYS A 122 -4.62 -4.44 2.45
C LYS A 122 -3.49 -3.82 1.61
N GLY A 123 -2.60 -3.09 2.26
CA GLY A 123 -1.36 -2.56 1.67
C GLY A 123 -0.22 -3.57 1.69
N ALA A 124 0.94 -3.17 1.17
CA ALA A 124 2.15 -4.01 1.14
C ALA A 124 2.68 -4.36 2.54
N GLY A 125 2.35 -3.54 3.55
CA GLY A 125 2.91 -3.66 4.89
C GLY A 125 4.42 -3.41 4.91
N GLY A 126 5.10 -3.97 5.91
CA GLY A 126 6.54 -3.76 6.05
C GLY A 126 6.91 -2.40 6.66
N LEU A 127 8.14 -1.96 6.41
CA LEU A 127 8.68 -0.69 6.88
C LEU A 127 8.91 0.27 5.69
N PRO A 128 8.78 1.57 5.89
CA PRO A 128 9.08 2.54 4.84
C PRO A 128 10.51 2.41 4.31
N SER A 129 10.69 2.56 3.01
CA SER A 129 12.00 2.44 2.35
C SER A 129 13.02 3.42 2.93
N GLY A 130 14.21 2.93 3.23
CA GLY A 130 15.33 3.69 3.80
C GLY A 130 15.37 3.74 5.33
N THR A 131 14.37 3.21 6.05
CA THR A 131 14.38 3.20 7.53
C THR A 131 15.39 2.22 8.11
N SER A 132 15.83 1.21 7.35
CA SER A 132 16.80 0.17 7.77
C SER A 132 18.11 0.26 6.97
N GLY A 133 18.46 1.44 6.49
CA GLY A 133 19.70 1.69 5.78
C GLY A 133 19.67 1.27 4.30
N HIS A 134 20.86 1.03 3.74
CA HIS A 134 21.07 0.72 2.34
C HIS A 134 21.82 -0.62 2.17
N GLY A 135 21.41 -1.42 1.21
CA GLY A 135 22.01 -2.71 0.89
C GLY A 135 22.34 -2.84 -0.59
N LEU A 136 23.40 -3.60 -0.89
CA LEU A 136 23.76 -3.99 -2.25
C LEU A 136 23.33 -5.45 -2.47
N LEU A 137 22.38 -5.65 -3.38
CA LEU A 137 21.86 -6.96 -3.74
C LEU A 137 22.66 -7.57 -4.89
N MET A 138 23.26 -8.73 -4.70
CA MET A 138 23.81 -9.53 -5.80
C MET A 138 22.65 -10.14 -6.58
N LEU A 139 22.27 -9.49 -7.69
CA LEU A 139 21.09 -9.87 -8.47
C LEU A 139 21.49 -10.81 -9.61
N SER A 140 20.97 -12.01 -9.59
CA SER A 140 21.13 -13.02 -10.62
C SER A 140 19.82 -13.25 -11.40
N GLY A 141 19.91 -14.01 -12.48
CA GLY A 141 18.73 -14.48 -13.23
C GLY A 141 17.92 -15.58 -12.54
N GLY A 142 18.33 -16.05 -11.34
CA GLY A 142 17.63 -17.03 -10.52
C GLY A 142 16.41 -16.44 -9.81
N ILE A 143 15.69 -17.28 -9.06
CA ILE A 143 14.49 -16.88 -8.30
C ILE A 143 14.82 -16.35 -6.90
N ASP A 144 15.91 -16.77 -6.30
CA ASP A 144 16.23 -16.50 -4.89
C ASP A 144 16.65 -15.04 -4.66
N SER A 145 17.55 -14.51 -5.52
CA SER A 145 18.06 -13.16 -5.35
C SER A 145 16.97 -12.07 -5.44
N PRO A 146 16.01 -12.07 -6.39
CA PRO A 146 14.94 -11.11 -6.38
C PRO A 146 13.99 -11.28 -5.19
N VAL A 147 13.76 -12.51 -4.70
CA VAL A 147 12.94 -12.75 -3.50
C VAL A 147 13.65 -12.21 -2.25
N ALA A 148 14.96 -12.42 -2.13
CA ALA A 148 15.77 -11.85 -1.05
C ALA A 148 15.69 -10.31 -1.10
N GLY A 149 15.87 -9.71 -2.26
CA GLY A 149 15.73 -8.27 -2.46
C GLY A 149 14.36 -7.73 -2.02
N TYR A 150 13.28 -8.37 -2.45
CA TYR A 150 11.93 -8.02 -2.01
C TYR A 150 11.76 -8.07 -0.48
N LYS A 151 12.23 -9.15 0.16
CA LYS A 151 12.15 -9.31 1.61
C LYS A 151 12.95 -8.24 2.36
N MET A 152 14.13 -7.87 1.86
CA MET A 152 14.96 -6.81 2.47
C MET A 152 14.35 -5.42 2.26
N ALA A 153 13.85 -5.12 1.06
CA ALA A 153 13.10 -3.88 0.78
C ALA A 153 11.87 -3.75 1.70
N ARG A 154 11.12 -4.85 1.90
CA ARG A 154 9.97 -4.87 2.81
C ARG A 154 10.35 -4.62 4.27
N ARG A 155 11.60 -4.89 4.66
CA ARG A 155 12.16 -4.54 5.97
C ARG A 155 12.69 -3.12 6.06
N GLY A 156 12.45 -2.29 5.04
CA GLY A 156 12.80 -0.89 5.02
C GLY A 156 14.20 -0.60 4.48
N MET A 157 14.90 -1.57 3.90
CA MET A 157 16.18 -1.30 3.24
C MET A 157 15.95 -0.62 1.89
N ARG A 158 16.76 0.41 1.60
CA ARG A 158 16.95 0.92 0.26
C ARG A 158 17.96 0.01 -0.46
N LEU A 159 17.67 -0.36 -1.71
CA LEU A 159 18.49 -1.32 -2.44
C LEU A 159 19.17 -0.68 -3.64
N SER A 160 20.44 -1.05 -3.84
CA SER A 160 21.09 -1.09 -5.15
C SER A 160 21.32 -2.54 -5.53
N ALA A 161 21.48 -2.84 -6.81
CA ALA A 161 21.76 -4.19 -7.28
C ALA A 161 23.09 -4.21 -8.06
N ILE A 162 23.80 -5.32 -7.96
CA ILE A 162 24.99 -5.62 -8.77
C ILE A 162 24.80 -6.95 -9.48
N HIS A 163 25.13 -6.99 -10.75
CA HIS A 163 25.12 -8.18 -11.60
C HIS A 163 26.49 -8.37 -12.23
N PHE A 164 27.02 -9.57 -12.15
CA PHE A 164 28.25 -9.95 -12.83
C PHE A 164 27.88 -10.68 -14.14
N GLU A 165 28.42 -10.19 -15.26
CA GLU A 165 28.25 -10.83 -16.55
C GLU A 165 29.61 -11.24 -17.12
N SER A 166 29.63 -12.35 -17.85
CA SER A 166 30.84 -12.89 -18.47
C SER A 166 30.60 -13.20 -19.95
N PRO A 167 30.55 -12.19 -20.82
CA PRO A 167 30.48 -12.44 -22.25
C PRO A 167 31.78 -13.13 -22.75
N PRO A 168 31.70 -14.11 -23.68
CA PRO A 168 30.52 -14.63 -24.37
C PRO A 168 29.80 -15.77 -23.60
N TYR A 169 30.22 -16.12 -22.37
CA TYR A 169 29.66 -17.22 -21.57
C TYR A 169 28.27 -16.90 -21.02
N THR A 170 27.95 -15.62 -20.78
CA THR A 170 26.61 -15.16 -20.44
C THR A 170 25.93 -14.55 -21.66
N SER A 171 24.71 -14.97 -21.94
CA SER A 171 23.93 -14.47 -23.05
C SER A 171 23.27 -13.12 -22.75
N ASP A 172 23.02 -12.30 -23.79
CA ASP A 172 22.21 -11.07 -23.68
C ASP A 172 20.84 -11.32 -23.06
N ARG A 173 20.29 -12.51 -23.27
CA ARG A 173 19.02 -12.95 -22.70
C ARG A 173 19.07 -13.04 -21.17
N ALA A 174 20.22 -13.45 -20.60
CA ALA A 174 20.43 -13.49 -19.17
C ALA A 174 20.48 -12.06 -18.59
N LYS A 175 21.20 -11.15 -19.22
CA LYS A 175 21.25 -9.72 -18.86
C LYS A 175 19.86 -9.08 -18.89
N MET A 176 19.12 -9.25 -19.98
CA MET A 176 17.76 -8.73 -20.12
C MET A 176 16.82 -9.27 -19.03
N LYS A 177 17.01 -10.51 -18.59
CA LYS A 177 16.24 -11.11 -17.49
C LYS A 177 16.53 -10.40 -16.16
N VAL A 178 17.80 -10.13 -15.86
CA VAL A 178 18.22 -9.41 -14.64
C VAL A 178 17.66 -7.99 -14.63
N GLU A 179 17.74 -7.27 -15.75
CA GLU A 179 17.15 -5.93 -15.87
C GLU A 179 15.63 -5.94 -15.61
N LYS A 180 14.91 -6.93 -16.16
CA LYS A 180 13.47 -7.09 -15.89
C LYS A 180 13.18 -7.37 -14.42
N LEU A 181 14.03 -8.14 -13.75
CA LEU A 181 13.90 -8.41 -12.31
C LEU A 181 14.18 -7.17 -11.48
N ALA A 182 15.21 -6.40 -11.82
CA ALA A 182 15.50 -5.11 -11.18
C ALA A 182 14.33 -4.12 -11.32
N LYS A 183 13.74 -4.00 -12.53
CA LYS A 183 12.55 -3.18 -12.76
C LYS A 183 11.35 -3.63 -11.90
N LYS A 184 11.13 -4.93 -11.74
CA LYS A 184 10.06 -5.45 -10.87
C LYS A 184 10.30 -5.12 -9.39
N LEU A 185 11.54 -5.18 -8.92
CA LEU A 185 11.89 -4.81 -7.56
C LEU A 185 11.76 -3.30 -7.32
N ALA A 186 12.10 -2.48 -8.30
CA ALA A 186 11.99 -1.01 -8.22
C ALA A 186 10.55 -0.55 -7.94
N VAL A 187 9.55 -1.30 -8.38
CA VAL A 187 8.13 -1.01 -8.08
C VAL A 187 7.85 -0.92 -6.58
N TYR A 188 8.62 -1.65 -5.76
CA TYR A 188 8.44 -1.72 -4.31
C TYR A 188 9.44 -0.86 -3.52
N SER A 189 10.56 -0.48 -4.13
CA SER A 189 11.64 0.26 -3.46
C SER A 189 11.88 1.65 -4.06
N SER A 190 10.98 2.13 -4.89
CA SER A 190 11.00 3.41 -5.62
C SER A 190 12.06 3.45 -6.73
N GLU A 191 13.31 3.16 -6.41
CA GLU A 191 14.44 3.21 -7.33
C GLU A 191 15.43 2.11 -6.98
N ILE A 192 15.99 1.45 -7.99
CA ILE A 192 17.13 0.51 -7.83
C ILE A 192 18.18 0.87 -8.89
N LYS A 193 19.37 1.25 -8.43
CA LYS A 193 20.54 1.37 -9.31
C LYS A 193 21.08 -0.03 -9.55
N LEU A 194 21.13 -0.44 -10.83
CA LEU A 194 21.73 -1.71 -11.25
C LEU A 194 23.12 -1.45 -11.80
N TYR A 195 24.13 -2.00 -11.14
CA TYR A 195 25.50 -2.03 -11.58
C TYR A 195 25.75 -3.35 -12.33
N VAL A 196 26.27 -3.26 -13.53
CA VAL A 196 26.66 -4.42 -14.33
C VAL A 196 28.18 -4.42 -14.41
N VAL A 197 28.79 -5.51 -13.98
CA VAL A 197 30.26 -5.67 -13.91
C VAL A 197 30.66 -6.79 -14.85
N GLU A 198 31.55 -6.47 -15.78
CA GLU A 198 32.20 -7.48 -16.63
C GLU A 198 33.17 -8.32 -15.79
N PHE A 199 32.98 -9.62 -15.81
CA PHE A 199 33.70 -10.57 -14.98
C PHE A 199 34.49 -11.62 -15.79
N THR A 200 34.49 -11.48 -17.12
CA THR A 200 35.09 -12.47 -18.04
C THR A 200 36.55 -12.72 -17.75
N GLU A 201 37.37 -11.67 -17.68
CA GLU A 201 38.83 -11.81 -17.44
C GLU A 201 39.13 -12.48 -16.11
N ILE A 202 38.39 -12.09 -15.05
CA ILE A 202 38.56 -12.67 -13.72
C ILE A 202 38.14 -14.14 -13.73
N GLN A 203 37.04 -14.48 -14.41
CA GLN A 203 36.55 -15.85 -14.53
C GLN A 203 37.56 -16.73 -15.26
N GLU A 204 38.16 -16.26 -16.33
CA GLU A 204 39.18 -16.95 -17.10
C GLU A 204 40.48 -17.13 -16.27
N MET A 205 40.92 -16.10 -15.55
CA MET A 205 42.04 -16.16 -14.64
C MET A 205 41.85 -17.21 -13.55
N ILE A 206 40.67 -17.24 -12.91
CA ILE A 206 40.34 -18.24 -11.89
C ILE A 206 40.40 -19.66 -12.50
N ARG A 207 39.78 -19.87 -13.67
CA ARG A 207 39.82 -21.17 -14.36
C ARG A 207 41.22 -21.64 -14.67
N ASP A 208 42.08 -20.71 -15.10
CA ASP A 208 43.44 -21.06 -15.56
C ASP A 208 44.43 -21.27 -14.37
N LEU A 209 44.20 -20.59 -13.26
CA LEU A 209 45.04 -20.66 -12.08
C LEU A 209 44.58 -21.70 -11.04
N CYS A 210 43.27 -21.90 -10.90
CA CYS A 210 42.69 -22.90 -10.01
C CYS A 210 42.50 -24.20 -10.78
N ARG A 211 43.54 -25.05 -10.78
CA ARG A 211 43.40 -26.42 -11.30
C ARG A 211 42.65 -27.23 -10.24
N GLU A 212 41.51 -27.77 -10.65
CA GLU A 212 40.89 -28.85 -9.88
C GLU A 212 41.80 -30.07 -10.03
N ASP A 213 42.27 -30.62 -8.88
CA ASP A 213 42.92 -31.92 -8.81
C ASP A 213 41.87 -33.04 -8.84
#